data_bf8e0e203efc059d8b6b7c2a62ac09d5
#
_entry.id   bf8e0e203efc059d8b6b7c2a62ac09d5
#
_cell.length_a   1.000
_cell.length_b   1.000
_cell.length_c   1.000
_cell.angle_alpha   90.00
_cell.angle_beta   90.00
_cell.angle_gamma   90.00
#
_symmetry.space_group_name_H-M   'P 1'
#
loop_
_entity.id
_entity.type
_entity.pdbx_description
1 polymer ?
#
loop_
_entity_poly.entity_id
_entity_poly.type
_entity_poly.pdbx_seq_one_letter_code
_entity_poly.pdbx_strand_id
1 'polypeptide(L)'
;PADPRKEEVLKRWFKAVFPLLKNYYGTGGDLNVDEIKDVIPITEELGLWHPQEGVVNGHFGRSKGDAIKMIGQLRYGCSKTIEDRNYVLDGSYKYAIADMITGWGVSESVRHFYHIYKNIHLSGKTAIIQGWGNVASAAALYLAKNGVKIVGIIDRDGGIINKKGMSLE
;
A
#
# COMPACT_ATOMS: atom_id res chain seq x y z
N PRO A 1 11.37 -12.11 -5.35
CA PRO A 1 11.64 -11.21 -4.21
C PRO A 1 12.87 -11.64 -3.40
N ALA A 2 13.14 -12.96 -3.31
CA ALA A 2 14.30 -13.51 -2.58
C ALA A 2 15.52 -13.76 -3.48
N ASP A 3 15.49 -13.37 -4.74
CA ASP A 3 16.63 -13.55 -5.68
C ASP A 3 17.75 -12.56 -5.30
N PRO A 4 19.00 -13.02 -5.15
CA PRO A 4 20.13 -12.14 -4.84
C PRO A 4 20.39 -11.10 -5.93
N ARG A 5 19.86 -11.29 -7.14
CA ARG A 5 19.94 -10.33 -8.25
C ARG A 5 18.78 -9.36 -8.30
N LYS A 6 17.95 -9.28 -7.25
CA LYS A 6 16.74 -8.42 -7.20
C LYS A 6 17.04 -7.00 -7.68
N GLU A 7 18.06 -6.37 -7.12
CA GLU A 7 18.42 -4.99 -7.45
C GLU A 7 18.82 -4.82 -8.92
N GLU A 8 19.66 -5.73 -9.44
CA GLU A 8 20.07 -5.71 -10.85
C GLU A 8 18.87 -5.87 -11.79
N VAL A 9 17.97 -6.81 -11.49
CA VAL A 9 16.77 -7.06 -12.29
C VAL A 9 15.87 -5.85 -12.29
N LEU A 10 15.65 -5.22 -11.12
CA LEU A 10 14.86 -4.00 -11.01
C LEU A 10 15.48 -2.84 -11.81
N LYS A 11 16.78 -2.59 -11.67
CA LYS A 11 17.47 -1.54 -12.44
C LYS A 11 17.35 -1.74 -13.94
N ARG A 12 17.49 -2.96 -14.42
CA ARG A 12 17.33 -3.29 -15.86
C ARG A 12 15.88 -3.06 -16.32
N TRP A 13 14.91 -3.49 -15.53
CA TRP A 13 13.50 -3.29 -15.84
C TRP A 13 13.14 -1.80 -15.87
N PHE A 14 13.48 -1.05 -14.84
CA PHE A 14 13.21 0.38 -14.78
C PHE A 14 13.87 1.15 -15.93
N LYS A 15 15.10 0.79 -16.30
CA LYS A 15 15.79 1.38 -17.46
C LYS A 15 15.03 1.11 -18.77
N ALA A 16 14.52 -0.10 -18.95
CA ALA A 16 13.78 -0.47 -20.15
C ALA A 16 12.43 0.26 -20.27
N VAL A 17 11.71 0.44 -19.17
CA VAL A 17 10.39 1.09 -19.16
C VAL A 17 10.45 2.60 -18.90
N PHE A 18 11.63 3.17 -18.71
CA PHE A 18 11.84 4.60 -18.39
C PHE A 18 11.03 5.58 -19.25
N PRO A 19 10.97 5.46 -20.60
CA PRO A 19 10.20 6.38 -21.43
C PRO A 19 8.70 6.38 -21.09
N LEU A 20 8.15 5.24 -20.70
CA LEU A 20 6.75 5.12 -20.27
C LEU A 20 6.56 5.73 -18.88
N LEU A 21 7.45 5.47 -17.95
CA LEU A 21 7.41 6.02 -16.59
C LEU A 21 7.57 7.54 -16.56
N LYS A 22 8.28 8.10 -17.53
CA LYS A 22 8.46 9.56 -17.63
C LYS A 22 7.19 10.27 -18.07
N ASN A 23 6.40 9.67 -18.96
CA ASN A 23 5.36 10.41 -19.70
C ASN A 23 3.94 9.83 -19.59
N TYR A 24 3.77 8.55 -19.21
CA TYR A 24 2.47 7.90 -19.35
C TYR A 24 2.07 7.01 -18.16
N TYR A 25 3.02 6.37 -17.52
CA TYR A 25 2.75 5.27 -16.60
C TYR A 25 3.37 5.53 -15.23
N GLY A 26 2.69 5.10 -14.19
CA GLY A 26 3.21 5.11 -12.82
C GLY A 26 3.40 3.69 -12.32
N THR A 27 4.40 3.49 -11.48
CA THR A 27 4.64 2.20 -10.83
C THR A 27 4.97 2.40 -9.35
N GLY A 28 4.87 1.33 -8.60
CA GLY A 28 5.20 1.26 -7.17
C GLY A 28 5.80 -0.09 -6.82
N GLY A 29 6.11 -0.26 -5.55
CA GLY A 29 6.60 -1.54 -5.01
C GLY A 29 5.48 -2.56 -4.86
N ASP A 30 5.78 -3.83 -5.20
CA ASP A 30 4.89 -4.98 -5.01
C ASP A 30 5.72 -6.24 -4.77
N LEU A 31 5.12 -7.30 -4.26
CA LEU A 31 5.78 -8.60 -4.05
C LEU A 31 7.14 -8.49 -3.33
N ASN A 32 7.16 -7.78 -2.21
CA ASN A 32 8.37 -7.49 -1.42
C ASN A 32 9.40 -6.60 -2.14
N VAL A 33 8.95 -5.78 -3.08
CA VAL A 33 9.69 -4.64 -3.60
C VAL A 33 9.26 -3.41 -2.82
N ASP A 34 10.19 -2.83 -2.06
CA ASP A 34 9.90 -1.71 -1.17
C ASP A 34 9.88 -0.40 -1.95
N GLU A 35 8.80 0.37 -1.81
CA GLU A 35 8.63 1.65 -2.50
C GLU A 35 9.76 2.63 -2.17
N ILE A 36 10.10 2.74 -0.90
CA ILE A 36 11.05 3.74 -0.40
C ILE A 36 12.50 3.29 -0.59
N LYS A 37 12.78 2.00 -0.39
CA LYS A 37 14.15 1.47 -0.42
C LYS A 37 14.60 1.03 -1.81
N ASP A 38 13.67 0.51 -2.61
CA ASP A 38 13.98 -0.08 -3.93
C ASP A 38 13.53 0.85 -5.08
N VAL A 39 12.24 1.21 -5.13
CA VAL A 39 11.64 1.86 -6.31
C VAL A 39 12.08 3.29 -6.47
N ILE A 40 11.90 4.11 -5.42
CA ILE A 40 12.24 5.53 -5.47
C ILE A 40 13.71 5.76 -5.80
N PRO A 41 14.70 5.14 -5.11
CA PRO A 41 16.11 5.36 -5.42
C PRO A 41 16.49 4.98 -6.85
N ILE A 42 16.02 3.83 -7.35
CA ILE A 42 16.33 3.37 -8.71
C ILE A 42 15.73 4.32 -9.76
N THR A 43 14.52 4.79 -9.56
CA THR A 43 13.87 5.72 -10.50
C THR A 43 14.49 7.12 -10.45
N GLU A 44 14.94 7.58 -9.29
CA GLU A 44 15.70 8.83 -9.16
C GLU A 44 17.08 8.75 -9.85
N GLU A 45 17.81 7.64 -9.71
CA GLU A 45 19.08 7.41 -10.45
C GLU A 45 18.87 7.51 -11.97
N LEU A 46 17.70 7.14 -12.48
CA LEU A 46 17.36 7.24 -13.89
C LEU A 46 16.85 8.63 -14.32
N GLY A 47 16.68 9.56 -13.38
CA GLY A 47 16.23 10.92 -13.66
C GLY A 47 14.73 11.13 -13.62
N LEU A 48 13.98 10.25 -12.96
CA LEU A 48 12.59 10.51 -12.56
C LEU A 48 12.57 11.28 -11.24
N TRP A 49 11.60 12.14 -11.08
CA TRP A 49 11.36 12.82 -9.81
C TRP A 49 10.52 11.99 -8.84
N HIS A 50 9.73 11.06 -9.39
CA HIS A 50 8.93 10.10 -8.63
C HIS A 50 8.51 8.94 -9.56
N PRO A 51 8.34 7.71 -9.06
CA PRO A 51 7.86 6.58 -9.86
C PRO A 51 6.48 6.81 -10.51
N GLN A 52 5.69 7.74 -9.99
CA GLN A 52 4.38 8.14 -10.51
C GLN A 52 4.44 9.39 -11.42
N GLU A 53 5.61 9.86 -11.80
CA GLU A 53 5.78 11.07 -12.61
C GLU A 53 5.02 10.99 -13.93
N GLY A 54 5.04 9.85 -14.60
CA GLY A 54 4.35 9.66 -15.87
C GLY A 54 2.83 9.80 -15.79
N VAL A 55 2.22 9.43 -14.66
CA VAL A 55 0.79 9.66 -14.43
C VAL A 55 0.49 11.16 -14.35
N VAL A 56 1.32 11.90 -13.60
CA VAL A 56 1.17 13.35 -13.47
C VAL A 56 1.34 14.04 -14.81
N ASN A 57 2.36 13.66 -15.59
CA ASN A 57 2.67 14.27 -16.87
C ASN A 57 1.65 13.89 -17.96
N GLY A 58 1.26 12.61 -18.02
CA GLY A 58 0.46 12.06 -19.13
C GLY A 58 -1.05 12.16 -18.94
N HIS A 59 -1.56 12.09 -17.71
CA HIS A 59 -3.01 11.96 -17.47
C HIS A 59 -3.68 13.25 -17.00
N PHE A 60 -2.96 14.17 -16.41
CA PHE A 60 -3.58 15.35 -15.83
C PHE A 60 -3.52 16.61 -16.71
N GLY A 61 -2.77 16.61 -17.80
CA GLY A 61 -2.68 17.74 -18.74
C GLY A 61 -2.27 19.06 -18.04
N ARG A 62 -1.48 18.99 -16.98
CA ARG A 62 -1.15 20.12 -16.13
C ARG A 62 0.02 20.95 -16.67
N SER A 63 0.09 22.20 -16.24
CA SER A 63 1.30 23.00 -16.45
C SER A 63 2.51 22.35 -15.79
N LYS A 64 3.71 22.66 -16.25
CA LYS A 64 4.96 22.14 -15.67
C LYS A 64 5.08 22.50 -14.17
N GLY A 65 4.63 23.69 -13.77
CA GLY A 65 4.65 24.12 -12.37
C GLY A 65 3.71 23.30 -11.50
N ASP A 66 2.50 23.01 -11.98
CA ASP A 66 1.54 22.16 -11.27
C ASP A 66 2.04 20.72 -11.16
N ALA A 67 2.63 20.18 -12.24
CA ALA A 67 3.23 18.85 -12.22
C ALA A 67 4.32 18.71 -11.15
N ILE A 68 5.23 19.69 -11.05
CA ILE A 68 6.28 19.74 -10.02
C ILE A 68 5.65 19.73 -8.61
N LYS A 69 4.62 20.54 -8.39
CA LYS A 69 3.91 20.60 -7.10
C LYS A 69 3.26 19.26 -6.75
N MET A 70 2.58 18.64 -7.71
CA MET A 70 1.92 17.33 -7.51
C MET A 70 2.94 16.22 -7.21
N ILE A 71 4.06 16.18 -7.92
CA ILE A 71 5.14 15.22 -7.67
C ILE A 71 5.75 15.43 -6.28
N GLY A 72 5.94 16.69 -5.87
CA GLY A 72 6.38 17.02 -4.51
C GLY A 72 5.41 16.52 -3.43
N GLN A 73 4.10 16.65 -3.67
CA GLN A 73 3.08 16.12 -2.77
C GLN A 73 3.10 14.58 -2.69
N LEU A 74 3.30 13.88 -3.81
CA LEU A 74 3.45 12.43 -3.84
C LEU A 74 4.68 11.98 -3.04
N ARG A 75 5.83 12.61 -3.26
CA ARG A 75 7.06 12.30 -2.50
C ARG A 75 6.86 12.44 -1.00
N TYR A 76 6.28 13.55 -0.58
CA TYR A 76 5.98 13.80 0.83
C TYR A 76 4.95 12.79 1.37
N GLY A 77 3.88 12.53 0.61
CA GLY A 77 2.77 11.66 1.02
C GLY A 77 3.19 10.21 1.24
N CYS A 78 4.03 9.65 0.36
CA CYS A 78 4.48 8.26 0.48
C CYS A 78 5.22 7.99 1.80
N SER A 79 6.08 8.92 2.22
CA SER A 79 6.91 8.76 3.42
C SER A 79 6.29 9.34 4.70
N LYS A 80 5.16 10.03 4.59
CA LYS A 80 4.50 10.65 5.75
C LYS A 80 4.06 9.59 6.74
N THR A 81 4.50 9.73 7.98
CA THR A 81 4.06 8.88 9.10
C THR A 81 2.62 9.22 9.50
N ILE A 82 1.84 8.19 9.78
CA ILE A 82 0.48 8.34 10.29
C ILE A 82 0.55 8.57 11.80
N GLU A 83 0.06 9.72 12.26
CA GLU A 83 0.06 10.11 13.68
C GLU A 83 -1.29 9.91 14.36
N ASP A 84 -2.37 9.84 13.57
CA ASP A 84 -3.73 9.68 14.08
C ASP A 84 -3.96 8.23 14.54
N ARG A 85 -4.25 8.08 15.84
CA ARG A 85 -4.52 6.79 16.51
C ARG A 85 -5.71 6.03 15.94
N ASN A 86 -6.60 6.69 15.23
CA ASN A 86 -7.70 6.01 14.54
C ASN A 86 -7.22 5.12 13.39
N TYR A 87 -6.03 5.40 12.85
CA TYR A 87 -5.48 4.69 11.70
C TYR A 87 -4.26 3.82 12.00
N VAL A 88 -3.74 3.84 13.21
CA VAL A 88 -2.59 3.02 13.63
C VAL A 88 -2.85 2.36 14.98
N LEU A 89 -2.02 1.38 15.33
CA LEU A 89 -1.99 0.84 16.69
C LEU A 89 -1.14 1.74 17.58
N ASP A 90 -1.49 1.79 18.87
CA ASP A 90 -0.63 2.39 19.88
C ASP A 90 0.65 1.56 20.01
N GLY A 91 1.80 2.21 19.90
CA GLY A 91 3.08 1.52 20.04
C GLY A 91 4.26 2.34 19.50
N SER A 92 5.43 1.72 19.56
CA SER A 92 6.69 2.32 19.12
C SER A 92 6.91 2.33 17.60
N TYR A 93 6.06 1.63 16.85
CA TYR A 93 6.17 1.54 15.39
C TYR A 93 5.47 2.72 14.73
N LYS A 94 6.18 3.37 13.81
CA LYS A 94 5.63 4.42 12.97
C LYS A 94 5.36 3.85 11.58
N TYR A 95 4.08 3.84 11.19
CA TYR A 95 3.65 3.38 9.87
C TYR A 95 3.57 4.57 8.92
N ALA A 96 4.15 4.41 7.72
CA ALA A 96 3.96 5.38 6.65
C ALA A 96 2.59 5.21 5.98
N ILE A 97 2.09 6.26 5.35
CA ILE A 97 0.84 6.19 4.58
C ILE A 97 0.94 5.11 3.50
N ALA A 98 2.07 5.00 2.81
CA ALA A 98 2.29 3.99 1.76
C ALA A 98 2.11 2.55 2.27
N ASP A 99 2.46 2.28 3.53
CA ASP A 99 2.31 0.92 4.12
C ASP A 99 0.86 0.56 4.40
N MET A 100 0.02 1.53 4.71
CA MET A 100 -1.29 1.31 5.30
C MET A 100 -2.46 1.60 4.34
N ILE A 101 -2.28 2.50 3.38
CA ILE A 101 -3.38 3.06 2.58
C ILE A 101 -4.11 2.00 1.74
N THR A 102 -3.38 1.04 1.18
CA THR A 102 -3.98 -0.01 0.35
C THR A 102 -4.86 -0.93 1.19
N GLY A 103 -4.37 -1.34 2.37
CA GLY A 103 -5.16 -2.16 3.29
C GLY A 103 -6.37 -1.41 3.87
N TRP A 104 -6.23 -0.11 4.11
CA TRP A 104 -7.38 0.74 4.44
C TRP A 104 -8.43 0.73 3.32
N GLY A 105 -8.00 0.90 2.06
CA GLY A 105 -8.89 0.83 0.90
C GLY A 105 -9.63 -0.50 0.77
N VAL A 106 -8.98 -1.62 1.07
CA VAL A 106 -9.62 -2.94 1.13
C VAL A 106 -10.73 -2.96 2.19
N SER A 107 -10.44 -2.51 3.41
CA SER A 107 -11.43 -2.44 4.50
C SER A 107 -12.63 -1.57 4.13
N GLU A 108 -12.38 -0.38 3.54
CA GLU A 108 -13.44 0.53 3.09
C GLU A 108 -14.28 -0.09 1.97
N SER A 109 -13.67 -0.78 1.03
CA SER A 109 -14.40 -1.49 -0.04
C SER A 109 -15.35 -2.54 0.53
N VAL A 110 -14.91 -3.32 1.51
CA VAL A 110 -15.74 -4.31 2.22
C VAL A 110 -16.86 -3.59 2.98
N ARG A 111 -16.57 -2.52 3.71
CA ARG A 111 -17.55 -1.73 4.45
C ARG A 111 -18.65 -1.20 3.52
N HIS A 112 -18.25 -0.59 2.40
CA HIS A 112 -19.18 -0.06 1.41
C HIS A 112 -20.02 -1.16 0.76
N PHE A 113 -19.44 -2.31 0.43
CA PHE A 113 -20.18 -3.45 -0.09
C PHE A 113 -21.32 -3.86 0.85
N TYR A 114 -21.04 -4.06 2.12
CA TYR A 114 -22.06 -4.44 3.10
C TYR A 114 -23.10 -3.35 3.32
N HIS A 115 -22.67 -2.08 3.35
CA HIS A 115 -23.59 -0.96 3.48
C HIS A 115 -24.53 -0.83 2.28
N ILE A 116 -23.98 -0.82 1.05
CA ILE A 116 -24.76 -0.57 -0.18
C ILE A 116 -25.66 -1.75 -0.54
N TYR A 117 -25.10 -2.96 -0.53
CA TYR A 117 -25.83 -4.13 -1.06
C TYR A 117 -26.57 -4.96 0.00
N LYS A 118 -26.21 -4.81 1.25
CA LYS A 118 -26.83 -5.61 2.33
C LYS A 118 -27.52 -4.74 3.38
N ASN A 119 -27.28 -3.44 3.38
CA ASN A 119 -27.77 -2.48 4.38
C ASN A 119 -27.49 -2.93 5.83
N ILE A 120 -26.29 -3.45 6.08
CA ILE A 120 -25.84 -3.91 7.39
C ILE A 120 -24.43 -3.41 7.71
N HIS A 121 -24.11 -3.37 9.01
CA HIS A 121 -22.79 -3.04 9.50
C HIS A 121 -21.85 -4.26 9.51
N LEU A 122 -20.52 -4.00 9.52
CA LEU A 122 -19.51 -5.05 9.57
C LEU A 122 -19.37 -5.71 10.94
N SER A 123 -19.80 -5.03 12.00
CA SER A 123 -19.62 -5.51 13.37
C SER A 123 -20.14 -6.91 13.57
N GLY A 124 -19.34 -7.77 14.21
CA GLY A 124 -19.66 -9.17 14.46
C GLY A 124 -19.44 -10.13 13.28
N LYS A 125 -19.09 -9.63 12.09
CA LYS A 125 -18.66 -10.49 10.98
C LYS A 125 -17.32 -11.13 11.28
N THR A 126 -17.01 -12.21 10.59
CA THR A 126 -15.71 -12.90 10.67
C THR A 126 -14.97 -12.80 9.35
N ALA A 127 -13.64 -12.73 9.41
CA ALA A 127 -12.78 -12.74 8.24
C ALA A 127 -11.61 -13.69 8.40
N ILE A 128 -11.16 -14.27 7.29
CA ILE A 128 -9.90 -14.97 7.14
C ILE A 128 -9.04 -14.13 6.20
N ILE A 129 -7.79 -13.95 6.55
CA ILE A 129 -6.82 -13.15 5.81
C ILE A 129 -5.84 -14.09 5.13
N GLN A 130 -5.69 -13.97 3.82
CA GLN A 130 -4.68 -14.69 3.05
C GLN A 130 -3.51 -13.77 2.73
N GLY A 131 -2.31 -14.18 3.12
CA GLY A 131 -1.09 -13.37 3.10
C GLY A 131 -0.93 -12.55 4.38
N TRP A 132 0.31 -12.16 4.71
CA TRP A 132 0.61 -11.32 5.86
C TRP A 132 1.69 -10.26 5.51
N GLY A 133 1.51 -9.59 4.37
CA GLY A 133 2.27 -8.42 3.95
C GLY A 133 1.56 -7.10 4.31
N ASN A 134 2.11 -5.96 3.88
CA ASN A 134 1.59 -4.62 4.20
C ASN A 134 0.09 -4.46 3.92
N VAL A 135 -0.38 -4.91 2.75
CA VAL A 135 -1.81 -4.81 2.39
C VAL A 135 -2.69 -5.65 3.31
N ALA A 136 -2.35 -6.91 3.50
CA ALA A 136 -3.17 -7.85 4.24
C ALA A 136 -3.20 -7.55 5.74
N SER A 137 -2.07 -7.20 6.35
CA SER A 137 -1.99 -6.82 7.76
C SER A 137 -2.74 -5.51 8.04
N ALA A 138 -2.58 -4.50 7.18
CA ALA A 138 -3.33 -3.26 7.29
C ALA A 138 -4.84 -3.48 7.08
N ALA A 139 -5.25 -4.31 6.11
CA ALA A 139 -6.66 -4.65 5.91
C ALA A 139 -7.24 -5.36 7.14
N ALA A 140 -6.51 -6.31 7.73
CA ALA A 140 -6.93 -6.98 8.95
C ALA A 140 -7.14 -6.00 10.11
N LEU A 141 -6.19 -5.06 10.30
CA LEU A 141 -6.28 -4.01 11.31
C LEU A 141 -7.55 -3.16 11.13
N TYR A 142 -7.79 -2.64 9.93
CA TYR A 142 -8.93 -1.75 9.71
C TYR A 142 -10.27 -2.49 9.72
N LEU A 143 -10.33 -3.74 9.26
CA LEU A 143 -11.50 -4.59 9.43
C LEU A 143 -11.80 -4.83 10.90
N ALA A 144 -10.78 -5.15 11.70
CA ALA A 144 -10.94 -5.36 13.14
C ALA A 144 -11.38 -4.08 13.86
N LYS A 145 -10.84 -2.90 13.51
CA LYS A 145 -11.31 -1.59 14.01
C LYS A 145 -12.78 -1.33 13.64
N ASN A 146 -13.29 -1.88 12.55
CA ASN A 146 -14.71 -1.85 12.16
C ASN A 146 -15.55 -2.98 12.80
N GLY A 147 -15.01 -3.70 13.79
CA GLY A 147 -15.73 -4.73 14.54
C GLY A 147 -15.79 -6.11 13.87
N VAL A 148 -15.00 -6.34 12.84
CA VAL A 148 -14.85 -7.67 12.22
C VAL A 148 -13.91 -8.52 13.07
N LYS A 149 -14.26 -9.75 13.33
CA LYS A 149 -13.39 -10.71 14.02
C LYS A 149 -12.46 -11.40 13.01
N ILE A 150 -11.16 -11.17 13.13
CA ILE A 150 -10.17 -11.90 12.33
C ILE A 150 -9.99 -13.28 12.96
N VAL A 151 -10.52 -14.30 12.31
CA VAL A 151 -10.54 -15.68 12.87
C VAL A 151 -9.49 -16.59 12.23
N GLY A 152 -8.81 -16.15 11.20
CA GLY A 152 -7.74 -16.90 10.56
C GLY A 152 -6.80 -15.98 9.78
N ILE A 153 -5.52 -16.33 9.82
CA ILE A 153 -4.47 -15.74 8.98
C ILE A 153 -3.70 -16.91 8.38
N ILE A 154 -3.49 -16.89 7.07
CA ILE A 154 -2.78 -17.95 6.34
C ILE A 154 -1.78 -17.27 5.42
N ASP A 155 -0.52 -17.68 5.48
CA ASP A 155 0.52 -17.25 4.56
C ASP A 155 1.36 -18.43 4.05
N ARG A 156 2.50 -18.14 3.42
CA ARG A 156 3.41 -19.17 2.88
C ARG A 156 4.06 -20.04 3.95
N ASP A 157 4.17 -19.54 5.19
CA ASP A 157 4.88 -20.20 6.28
C ASP A 157 3.92 -21.01 7.16
N GLY A 158 2.60 -20.81 7.00
CA GLY A 158 1.57 -21.56 7.71
C GLY A 158 0.29 -20.79 7.94
N GLY A 159 -0.52 -21.27 8.90
CA GLY A 159 -1.79 -20.63 9.24
C GLY A 159 -2.09 -20.64 10.71
N ILE A 160 -2.74 -19.61 11.18
CA ILE A 160 -3.24 -19.47 12.55
C ILE A 160 -4.76 -19.35 12.50
N ILE A 161 -5.46 -20.12 13.32
CA ILE A 161 -6.93 -20.05 13.45
C ILE A 161 -7.30 -19.81 14.90
N ASN A 162 -8.14 -18.80 15.13
CA ASN A 162 -8.75 -18.54 16.43
C ASN A 162 -10.23 -18.20 16.23
N LYS A 163 -11.13 -19.16 16.48
CA LYS A 163 -12.58 -18.99 16.30
C LYS A 163 -13.18 -17.86 17.17
N LYS A 164 -12.53 -17.46 18.25
CA LYS A 164 -12.98 -16.37 19.12
C LYS A 164 -12.59 -14.98 18.55
N GLY A 165 -11.71 -14.95 17.56
CA GLY A 165 -11.08 -13.76 16.99
C GLY A 165 -9.69 -13.53 17.57
N MET A 166 -8.82 -12.90 16.79
CA MET A 166 -7.48 -12.49 17.20
C MET A 166 -7.54 -11.13 17.87
N SER A 167 -6.66 -10.89 18.86
CA SER A 167 -6.46 -9.58 19.46
C SER A 167 -5.83 -8.62 18.44
N LEU A 168 -6.03 -7.32 18.65
CA LEU A 168 -5.31 -6.26 17.94
C LEU A 168 -3.95 -5.94 18.57
N GLU A 169 -3.69 -6.52 19.75
CA GLU A 169 -2.44 -6.39 20.50
C GLU A 169 -1.39 -7.39 20.03
#